data_eb47f8ec167783bfb26f445e6493a285
#
_entry.id   eb47f8ec167783bfb26f445e6493a285
#
_cell.length_a   1.000
_cell.length_b   1.000
_cell.length_c   1.000
_cell.angle_alpha   90.00
_cell.angle_beta   90.00
_cell.angle_gamma   90.00
#
_symmetry.space_group_name_H-M   'P 1'
#
loop_
_entity.id
_entity.type
_entity.pdbx_description
1 polymer ?
#
loop_
_entity_poly.entity_id
_entity_poly.type
_entity_poly.pdbx_seq_one_letter_code
_entity_poly.pdbx_strand_id
1 'polypeptide(L)'
;MRFALEATRTALLVDDEITSRVTHHTRLEGEGYTVFVAQNQADAISRAKQTLPKVIFVHLAAAGNMALIQALRSDDSCRHIPVVVIKDPVYVSKVRSKLHAVPHDSW
;
A
#
# COMPACT_ATOMS: atom_id res chain seq x y z
N MET A 1 -17.23 -6.79 -19.43
CA MET A 1 -17.19 -7.78 -18.69
C MET A 1 -15.99 -7.94 -17.89
N ARG A 2 -14.99 -8.50 -18.40
CA ARG A 2 -13.81 -8.70 -17.68
C ARG A 2 -13.18 -7.44 -17.20
N PHE A 3 -13.35 -6.36 -17.94
CA PHE A 3 -12.81 -5.08 -17.57
C PHE A 3 -13.38 -4.57 -16.27
N ALA A 4 -14.64 -4.77 -16.05
CA ALA A 4 -15.27 -4.30 -14.83
C ALA A 4 -14.69 -4.99 -13.62
N LEU A 5 -14.39 -6.26 -13.75
CA LEU A 5 -13.80 -6.99 -12.62
C LEU A 5 -12.42 -6.47 -12.29
N GLU A 6 -11.62 -6.20 -13.32
CA GLU A 6 -10.29 -5.70 -13.10
C GLU A 6 -10.31 -4.32 -12.48
N ALA A 7 -11.28 -3.51 -12.88
CA ALA A 7 -11.39 -2.17 -12.35
C ALA A 7 -11.74 -2.15 -10.88
N THR A 8 -12.22 -3.25 -10.32
CA THR A 8 -12.55 -3.28 -8.90
C THR A 8 -11.34 -3.55 -8.01
N ARG A 9 -10.20 -3.86 -8.59
CA ARG A 9 -9.01 -4.13 -7.80
C ARG A 9 -8.08 -2.93 -7.82
N THR A 10 -8.56 -1.82 -7.30
CA THR A 10 -7.76 -0.60 -7.29
C THR A 10 -7.06 -0.45 -5.95
N ALA A 11 -5.85 0.06 -5.99
CA ALA A 11 -5.05 0.32 -4.80
C ALA A 11 -4.37 1.67 -4.92
N LEU A 12 -4.22 2.34 -3.80
CA LEU A 12 -3.42 3.55 -3.74
C LEU A 12 -2.15 3.21 -2.96
N LEU A 13 -1.01 3.45 -3.56
CA LEU A 13 0.28 3.22 -2.92
C LEU A 13 0.86 4.56 -2.50
N VAL A 14 1.10 4.74 -1.21
CA VAL A 14 1.67 5.96 -0.66
C VAL A 14 3.08 5.65 -0.21
N ASP A 15 4.06 6.19 -0.91
CA ASP A 15 5.46 5.91 -0.63
C ASP A 15 6.28 7.14 -1.01
N ASP A 16 7.04 7.66 -0.06
CA ASP A 16 7.80 8.89 -0.28
C ASP A 16 9.22 8.64 -0.76
N GLU A 17 9.58 7.39 -0.98
CA GLU A 17 10.91 7.04 -1.45
C GLU A 17 10.82 6.34 -2.79
N ILE A 18 11.50 6.89 -3.81
CA ILE A 18 11.28 6.43 -5.17
C ILE A 18 11.67 4.97 -5.39
N THR A 19 12.74 4.51 -4.77
CA THR A 19 13.19 3.13 -4.98
C THR A 19 12.17 2.12 -4.46
N SER A 20 11.72 2.31 -3.24
CA SER A 20 10.75 1.39 -2.67
C SER A 20 9.40 1.55 -3.36
N ARG A 21 9.06 2.75 -3.81
CA ARG A 21 7.81 2.98 -4.51
C ARG A 21 7.73 2.17 -5.79
N VAL A 22 8.83 2.14 -6.55
CA VAL A 22 8.86 1.33 -7.77
C VAL A 22 8.72 -0.14 -7.45
N THR A 23 9.42 -0.60 -6.43
CA THR A 23 9.36 -2.00 -6.03
C THR A 23 7.95 -2.40 -5.59
N HIS A 24 7.33 -1.59 -4.75
CA HIS A 24 5.99 -1.90 -4.27
C HIS A 24 4.96 -1.82 -5.39
N HIS A 25 5.12 -0.83 -6.27
CA HIS A 25 4.21 -0.67 -7.39
C HIS A 25 4.22 -1.91 -8.28
N THR A 26 5.41 -2.38 -8.63
CA THR A 26 5.56 -3.55 -9.47
C THR A 26 4.95 -4.79 -8.80
N ARG A 27 5.22 -4.94 -7.51
CA ARG A 27 4.68 -6.09 -6.78
C ARG A 27 3.16 -6.08 -6.76
N LEU A 28 2.57 -4.93 -6.47
CA LEU A 28 1.12 -4.84 -6.39
C LEU A 28 0.47 -5.07 -7.75
N GLU A 29 1.08 -4.57 -8.80
CA GLU A 29 0.57 -4.84 -10.14
C GLU A 29 0.65 -6.34 -10.44
N GLY A 30 1.72 -6.98 -10.01
CA GLY A 30 1.85 -8.41 -10.20
C GLY A 30 0.80 -9.21 -9.46
N GLU A 31 0.21 -8.64 -8.42
CA GLU A 31 -0.86 -9.29 -7.68
C GLU A 31 -2.24 -8.94 -8.22
N GLY A 32 -2.30 -8.18 -9.28
CA GLY A 32 -3.55 -7.91 -9.96
C GLY A 32 -4.20 -6.57 -9.64
N TYR A 33 -3.50 -5.69 -8.93
CA TYR A 33 -4.05 -4.38 -8.61
C TYR A 33 -3.80 -3.39 -9.73
N THR A 34 -4.75 -2.49 -9.91
CA THR A 34 -4.52 -1.27 -10.66
C THR A 34 -4.07 -0.24 -9.63
N VAL A 35 -2.85 0.24 -9.78
CA VAL A 35 -2.19 1.01 -8.72
C VAL A 35 -2.12 2.49 -9.06
N PHE A 36 -2.63 3.31 -8.15
CA PHE A 36 -2.41 4.76 -8.17
C PHE A 36 -1.32 5.05 -7.15
N VAL A 37 -0.52 6.07 -7.40
CA VAL A 37 0.64 6.36 -6.55
C VAL A 37 0.52 7.76 -5.97
N ALA A 38 0.89 7.91 -4.70
CA ALA A 38 1.02 9.20 -4.04
C ALA A 38 2.35 9.26 -3.32
N GLN A 39 2.93 10.45 -3.27
CA GLN A 39 4.28 10.61 -2.74
C GLN A 39 4.31 11.14 -1.31
N ASN A 40 3.23 11.70 -0.83
CA ASN A 40 3.18 12.27 0.50
C ASN A 40 1.75 12.29 1.00
N GLN A 41 1.57 12.75 2.23
CA GLN A 41 0.26 12.72 2.87
C GLN A 41 -0.79 13.52 2.11
N ALA A 42 -0.46 14.75 1.72
CA ALA A 42 -1.43 15.61 1.04
C ALA A 42 -1.87 15.01 -0.29
N ASP A 43 -0.90 14.50 -1.05
CA ASP A 43 -1.17 13.86 -2.32
C ASP A 43 -2.02 12.60 -2.12
N ALA A 44 -1.72 11.85 -1.06
CA ALA A 44 -2.44 10.62 -0.76
C ALA A 44 -3.91 10.90 -0.48
N ILE A 45 -4.19 11.91 0.32
CA ILE A 45 -5.57 12.24 0.64
C ILE A 45 -6.32 12.70 -0.59
N SER A 46 -5.69 13.54 -1.40
CA SER A 46 -6.30 14.02 -2.62
C SER A 46 -6.62 12.85 -3.56
N ARG A 47 -5.65 11.96 -3.74
CA ARG A 47 -5.84 10.83 -4.63
C ARG A 47 -6.86 9.83 -4.10
N ALA A 48 -6.87 9.62 -2.79
CA ALA A 48 -7.84 8.71 -2.20
C ALA A 48 -9.26 9.20 -2.45
N LYS A 49 -9.48 10.51 -2.32
CA LYS A 49 -10.79 11.07 -2.58
C LYS A 49 -11.19 10.97 -4.04
N GLN A 50 -10.22 11.14 -4.92
CA GLN A 50 -10.49 11.10 -6.35
C GLN A 50 -10.75 9.69 -6.86
N THR A 51 -9.99 8.72 -6.38
CA THR A 51 -10.01 7.38 -6.95
C THR A 51 -10.82 6.40 -6.12
N LEU A 52 -11.03 6.68 -4.83
CA LEU A 52 -11.74 5.79 -3.91
C LEU A 52 -11.26 4.35 -4.07
N PRO A 53 -9.97 4.11 -3.81
CA PRO A 53 -9.40 2.78 -4.03
C PRO A 53 -9.97 1.76 -3.06
N LYS A 54 -9.85 0.50 -3.41
CA LYS A 54 -10.34 -0.58 -2.55
C LYS A 54 -9.43 -0.80 -1.35
N VAL A 55 -8.16 -0.40 -1.45
CA VAL A 55 -7.21 -0.54 -0.37
C VAL A 55 -6.13 0.52 -0.54
N ILE A 56 -5.56 0.97 0.57
CA ILE A 56 -4.45 1.93 0.56
C ILE A 56 -3.26 1.26 1.23
N PHE A 57 -2.14 1.18 0.51
CA PHE A 57 -0.89 0.68 1.04
C PHE A 57 0.00 1.86 1.37
N VAL A 58 0.56 1.86 2.56
CA VAL A 58 1.32 3.01 3.07
C VAL A 58 2.72 2.58 3.46
N HIS A 59 3.71 3.30 2.95
CA HIS A 59 5.10 3.09 3.30
C HIS A 59 5.76 4.44 3.52
N LEU A 60 5.55 4.99 4.69
CA LEU A 60 6.15 6.25 5.11
C LEU A 60 6.86 6.00 6.44
N ALA A 61 7.51 7.01 6.98
CA ALA A 61 8.03 6.90 8.34
C ALA A 61 6.84 6.68 9.29
N ALA A 62 7.11 6.08 10.44
CA ALA A 62 6.06 5.68 11.37
C ALA A 62 5.11 6.85 11.70
N ALA A 63 5.67 8.02 11.97
CA ALA A 63 4.83 9.18 12.28
C ALA A 63 3.98 9.59 11.10
N GLY A 64 4.53 9.49 9.88
CA GLY A 64 3.78 9.81 8.68
C GLY A 64 2.67 8.82 8.41
N ASN A 65 2.91 7.53 8.67
CA ASN A 65 1.87 6.52 8.54
C ASN A 65 0.71 6.82 9.48
N MET A 66 1.02 7.12 10.72
CA MET A 66 -0.03 7.42 11.70
C MET A 66 -0.82 8.66 11.33
N ALA A 67 -0.12 9.71 10.91
CA ALA A 67 -0.79 10.95 10.54
C ALA A 67 -1.73 10.73 9.35
N LEU A 68 -1.29 9.97 8.38
CA LEU A 68 -2.10 9.69 7.20
C LEU A 68 -3.32 8.85 7.58
N ILE A 69 -3.12 7.82 8.38
CA ILE A 69 -4.22 6.97 8.79
C ILE A 69 -5.28 7.80 9.53
N GLN A 70 -4.84 8.67 10.44
CA GLN A 70 -5.78 9.51 11.17
C GLN A 70 -6.54 10.44 10.24
N ALA A 71 -5.84 11.02 9.27
CA ALA A 71 -6.47 11.91 8.33
C ALA A 71 -7.52 11.18 7.48
N LEU A 72 -7.19 9.97 7.04
CA LEU A 72 -8.13 9.19 6.25
C LEU A 72 -9.34 8.77 7.07
N ARG A 73 -9.15 8.41 8.31
CA ARG A 73 -10.26 8.00 9.17
C ARG A 73 -11.17 9.16 9.50
N SER A 74 -10.66 10.40 9.41
CA SER A 74 -11.45 11.60 9.67
C SER A 74 -12.19 12.10 8.44
N ASP A 75 -11.96 11.49 7.29
CA ASP A 75 -12.58 11.93 6.05
C ASP A 75 -13.75 11.00 5.72
N ASP A 76 -14.91 11.58 5.51
CA ASP A 76 -16.12 10.81 5.30
C ASP A 76 -16.04 9.88 4.09
N SER A 77 -15.36 10.30 3.04
CA SER A 77 -15.31 9.47 1.83
C SER A 77 -14.22 8.39 1.91
N CYS A 78 -13.25 8.54 2.81
CA CYS A 78 -12.11 7.63 2.86
C CYS A 78 -12.07 6.74 4.10
N ARG A 79 -12.85 7.05 5.11
CA ARG A 79 -12.69 6.37 6.39
C ARG A 79 -12.99 4.88 6.35
N HIS A 80 -13.69 4.43 5.33
CA HIS A 80 -14.01 3.01 5.20
C HIS A 80 -12.98 2.22 4.40
N ILE A 81 -12.01 2.91 3.81
CA ILE A 81 -11.04 2.23 2.97
C ILE A 81 -9.99 1.56 3.85
N PRO A 82 -9.77 0.24 3.68
CA PRO A 82 -8.73 -0.43 4.47
C PRO A 82 -7.35 0.13 4.17
N VAL A 83 -6.53 0.26 5.21
CA VAL A 83 -5.17 0.75 5.10
C VAL A 83 -4.22 -0.33 5.58
N VAL A 84 -3.23 -0.65 4.75
CA VAL A 84 -2.22 -1.65 5.07
C VAL A 84 -0.87 -0.94 5.12
N VAL A 85 -0.17 -1.06 6.25
CA VAL A 85 1.17 -0.50 6.38
C VAL A 85 2.16 -1.52 5.87
N ILE A 86 2.96 -1.10 4.88
CA ILE A 86 3.97 -1.98 4.31
C ILE A 86 5.27 -1.84 5.07
N LYS A 87 5.87 -2.94 5.43
CA LYS A 87 7.17 -2.93 6.06
C LYS A 87 8.24 -2.89 4.99
N ASP A 88 9.44 -2.48 5.41
CA ASP A 88 10.56 -2.38 4.50
C ASP A 88 10.75 -3.69 3.74
N PRO A 89 10.71 -3.66 2.41
CA PRO A 89 10.80 -4.89 1.63
C PRO A 89 12.14 -5.61 1.80
N VAL A 90 13.23 -4.87 2.04
CA VAL A 90 14.53 -5.49 2.26
C VAL A 90 14.51 -6.27 3.55
N TYR A 91 13.95 -5.67 4.60
CA TYR A 91 13.83 -6.33 5.88
C TYR A 91 12.97 -7.59 5.76
N VAL A 92 11.85 -7.48 5.09
CA VAL A 92 10.95 -8.62 4.91
C VAL A 92 11.66 -9.74 4.17
N SER A 93 12.41 -9.42 3.14
CA SER A 93 13.15 -10.41 2.39
C SER A 93 14.16 -11.12 3.26
N LYS A 94 14.89 -10.38 4.09
CA LYS A 94 15.87 -10.98 4.96
C LYS A 94 15.23 -11.91 5.98
N VAL A 95 14.16 -11.48 6.57
CA VAL A 95 13.44 -12.29 7.52
C VAL A 95 12.94 -13.56 6.87
N ARG A 96 12.39 -13.42 5.69
CA ARG A 96 11.88 -14.56 4.97
C ARG A 96 12.98 -15.55 4.62
N SER A 97 14.14 -15.06 4.23
CA SER A 97 15.26 -15.91 3.93
C SER A 97 15.70 -16.70 5.15
N LYS A 98 15.75 -16.04 6.30
CA LYS A 98 16.12 -16.73 7.52
C LYS A 98 15.09 -17.78 7.90
N LEU A 99 13.84 -17.48 7.72
CA LEU A 99 12.79 -18.42 8.05
C LEU A 99 12.83 -19.62 7.11
N HIS A 100 13.24 -19.42 5.89
CA HIS A 100 13.37 -20.52 4.96
C HIS A 100 14.54 -21.43 5.30
N ALA A 101 15.53 -20.92 6.01
CA ALA A 101 16.66 -21.72 6.41
C ALA A 101 16.29 -22.68 7.52
N VAL A 102 15.18 -22.44 8.22
CA VAL A 102 14.69 -23.36 9.22
C VAL A 102 13.46 -24.00 8.64
N PRO A 103 12.92 -25.02 9.26
CA PRO A 103 11.70 -25.64 8.76
C PRO A 103 10.67 -24.55 8.54
N HIS A 104 10.31 -24.40 7.30
CA HIS A 104 9.46 -23.28 6.95
C HIS A 104 8.09 -23.40 7.51
N ASP A 105 7.71 -24.55 7.90
CA ASP A 105 6.41 -24.75 8.52
C ASP A 105 6.34 -24.13 9.89
N SER A 106 7.46 -23.64 10.40
CA SER A 106 7.44 -22.97 11.68
C SER A 106 6.85 -21.58 11.60
N TRP A 107 6.49 -21.16 10.41
CA TRP A 107 5.92 -19.84 10.34
C TRP A 107 4.42 -19.82 10.40
#